data_3021828bd01e422338770fe485699fe7
#
_entry.id   3021828bd01e422338770fe485699fe7
#
_cell.length_a   1.000
_cell.length_b   1.000
_cell.length_c   1.000
_cell.angle_alpha   90.00
_cell.angle_beta   90.00
_cell.angle_gamma   90.00
#
_symmetry.space_group_name_H-M   'P 1'
#
loop_
_entity.id
_entity.type
_entity.pdbx_description
1 polymer ?
#
loop_
_entity_poly.entity_id
_entity_poly.type
_entity_poly.pdbx_seq_one_letter_code
_entity_poly.pdbx_strand_id
1 'polypeptide(L)'
;MLPSEFAEDIFTEFYHWVSQQKISIQGQDFSPISSFHEKIINGSELTKNQANFLIKLLEKYKTMSATAGFDYRPQLQNIKWRKGFRVLDLSKSIYVELRENKLEICLKFPYQLKKEFEDEIERRETLHAHSFWDTDDKVRRLDFYHYNLITLYEFVCKHNFEIDDTFMNVLSDVEEIWQNSEDAIPSSELGTYGVQLKNASDETAEWWQSNKAGSISKDLLLAKRMGFLYQEKPRNLVEKIAASQENSFWMKTNQEFFQLAKSCPGKICVLLDRSSATLPWLQNFVADAEKSGVSREEIKVCFRDNKESTTGLNNWIKIAGVGGKVETGRILIFESKPAKWLFKSSNDVTLLVTNNIFPPTNTMARDWFMCHPCVIYLGDTKPTEIKGQKIVEL
;
A
#
# COMPACT_ATOMS: atom_id res chain seq x y z
N MET A 1 3.90 -4.66 49.47
CA MET A 1 2.68 -5.27 48.89
C MET A 1 3.13 -6.53 48.17
N LEU A 2 2.52 -7.70 48.40
CA LEU A 2 2.90 -8.91 47.66
C LEU A 2 2.47 -8.73 46.19
N PRO A 3 3.35 -9.09 45.24
CA PRO A 3 2.97 -9.04 43.82
C PRO A 3 1.74 -9.92 43.55
N SER A 4 0.92 -9.50 42.60
CA SER A 4 -0.25 -10.27 42.14
C SER A 4 0.16 -11.67 41.65
N GLU A 5 -0.76 -12.62 41.65
CA GLU A 5 -0.57 -13.94 41.05
C GLU A 5 -0.81 -13.95 39.49
N PHE A 6 -1.28 -12.82 38.97
CA PHE A 6 -1.60 -12.70 37.53
C PHE A 6 -0.46 -12.06 36.74
N ALA A 7 -0.12 -12.66 35.61
CA ALA A 7 0.96 -12.23 34.74
C ALA A 7 0.80 -10.77 34.28
N GLU A 8 -0.42 -10.38 33.97
CA GLU A 8 -0.75 -9.04 33.46
C GLU A 8 -0.41 -7.96 34.54
N ASP A 9 -0.73 -8.22 35.78
CA ASP A 9 -0.45 -7.27 36.87
C ASP A 9 1.05 -7.20 37.18
N ILE A 10 1.71 -8.36 37.26
CA ILE A 10 3.17 -8.43 37.48
C ILE A 10 3.87 -7.66 36.35
N PHE A 11 3.45 -7.85 35.14
CA PHE A 11 4.08 -7.20 33.99
C PHE A 11 3.80 -5.69 33.93
N THR A 12 2.59 -5.27 34.29
CA THR A 12 2.25 -3.84 34.40
C THR A 12 3.10 -3.15 35.47
N GLU A 13 3.28 -3.77 36.62
CA GLU A 13 4.14 -3.24 37.68
C GLU A 13 5.61 -3.26 37.25
N PHE A 14 6.08 -4.34 36.61
CA PHE A 14 7.43 -4.41 36.05
C PHE A 14 7.67 -3.27 35.04
N TYR A 15 6.73 -3.01 34.13
CA TYR A 15 6.83 -1.88 33.19
C TYR A 15 6.94 -0.53 33.93
N HIS A 16 6.18 -0.36 35.01
CA HIS A 16 6.22 0.85 35.83
C HIS A 16 7.61 1.08 36.43
N TRP A 17 8.24 0.02 36.97
CA TRP A 17 9.60 0.08 37.51
C TRP A 17 10.64 0.36 36.42
N VAL A 18 10.47 -0.20 35.23
CA VAL A 18 11.32 0.08 34.06
C VAL A 18 11.19 1.54 33.64
N SER A 19 9.96 2.04 33.52
CA SER A 19 9.70 3.42 33.09
C SER A 19 10.20 4.47 34.08
N GLN A 20 10.23 4.13 35.37
CA GLN A 20 10.82 4.94 36.44
C GLN A 20 12.35 4.78 36.58
N GLN A 21 12.98 4.04 35.63
CA GLN A 21 14.43 3.75 35.63
C GLN A 21 14.94 3.03 36.89
N LYS A 22 14.05 2.38 37.65
CA LYS A 22 14.40 1.57 38.82
C LYS A 22 14.98 0.20 38.45
N ILE A 23 14.61 -0.30 37.25
CA ILE A 23 15.12 -1.52 36.67
C ILE A 23 15.75 -1.15 35.33
N SER A 24 17.02 -1.48 35.15
CA SER A 24 17.72 -1.30 33.89
C SER A 24 17.45 -2.51 32.96
N ILE A 25 17.04 -2.24 31.71
CA ILE A 25 16.81 -3.28 30.72
C ILE A 25 17.71 -3.08 29.50
N GLN A 26 17.90 -4.12 28.75
CA GLN A 26 18.60 -4.01 27.45
C GLN A 26 17.76 -3.20 26.48
N GLY A 27 18.38 -2.29 25.73
CA GLY A 27 17.67 -1.37 24.83
C GLY A 27 16.77 -2.08 23.79
N GLN A 28 17.19 -3.26 23.31
CA GLN A 28 16.40 -4.08 22.40
C GLN A 28 15.10 -4.65 23.00
N ASP A 29 15.02 -4.78 24.33
CA ASP A 29 13.84 -5.33 25.00
C ASP A 29 12.80 -4.23 25.33
N PHE A 30 13.17 -2.96 25.26
CA PHE A 30 12.26 -1.86 25.60
C PHE A 30 11.02 -1.81 24.68
N SER A 31 11.23 -1.95 23.36
CA SER A 31 10.12 -1.91 22.41
C SER A 31 9.11 -3.06 22.61
N PRO A 32 9.52 -4.35 22.74
CA PRO A 32 8.62 -5.42 23.12
C PRO A 32 7.89 -5.19 24.45
N ILE A 33 8.61 -4.74 25.49
CA ILE A 33 8.03 -4.48 26.82
C ILE A 33 6.95 -3.41 26.74
N SER A 34 7.21 -2.29 26.05
CA SER A 34 6.23 -1.22 25.85
C SER A 34 5.01 -1.69 25.07
N SER A 35 5.22 -2.45 24.00
CA SER A 35 4.13 -3.01 23.18
C SER A 35 3.23 -3.98 23.94
N PHE A 36 3.79 -4.82 24.80
CA PHE A 36 2.99 -5.72 25.63
C PHE A 36 2.22 -4.96 26.71
N HIS A 37 2.83 -3.98 27.34
CA HIS A 37 2.14 -3.13 28.31
C HIS A 37 0.93 -2.43 27.68
N GLU A 38 1.10 -1.84 26.50
CA GLU A 38 0.00 -1.21 25.77
C GLU A 38 -1.14 -2.20 25.47
N LYS A 39 -0.82 -3.42 25.04
CA LYS A 39 -1.84 -4.46 24.80
C LYS A 39 -2.58 -4.86 26.07
N ILE A 40 -1.88 -5.04 27.18
CA ILE A 40 -2.46 -5.42 28.46
C ILE A 40 -3.40 -4.33 28.97
N ILE A 41 -2.96 -3.06 28.96
CA ILE A 41 -3.77 -1.91 29.38
C ILE A 41 -5.01 -1.75 28.53
N ASN A 42 -4.88 -1.91 27.20
CA ASN A 42 -6.02 -1.86 26.27
C ASN A 42 -6.92 -3.10 26.35
N GLY A 43 -6.63 -4.03 27.26
CA GLY A 43 -7.43 -5.22 27.45
C GLY A 43 -7.37 -6.23 26.31
N SER A 44 -6.36 -6.16 25.45
CA SER A 44 -6.18 -7.09 24.32
C SER A 44 -5.69 -8.45 24.80
N GLU A 45 -6.26 -9.53 24.28
CA GLU A 45 -5.79 -10.88 24.53
C GLU A 45 -4.43 -11.12 23.85
N LEU A 46 -3.52 -11.79 24.55
CA LEU A 46 -2.24 -12.23 24.00
C LEU A 46 -2.39 -13.60 23.33
N THR A 47 -1.57 -13.86 22.31
CA THR A 47 -1.42 -15.24 21.83
C THR A 47 -0.57 -16.03 22.82
N LYS A 48 -0.68 -17.38 22.77
CA LYS A 48 0.15 -18.25 23.62
C LYS A 48 1.65 -17.98 23.45
N ASN A 49 2.11 -17.71 22.25
CA ASN A 49 3.52 -17.39 21.99
C ASN A 49 3.91 -16.02 22.59
N GLN A 50 3.03 -15.03 22.51
CA GLN A 50 3.25 -13.72 23.15
C GLN A 50 3.29 -13.84 24.65
N ALA A 51 2.39 -14.62 25.24
CA ALA A 51 2.37 -14.90 26.66
C ALA A 51 3.67 -15.60 27.12
N ASN A 52 4.11 -16.62 26.39
CA ASN A 52 5.38 -17.31 26.66
C ASN A 52 6.58 -16.37 26.56
N PHE A 53 6.59 -15.45 25.58
CA PHE A 53 7.66 -14.47 25.43
C PHE A 53 7.66 -13.46 26.59
N LEU A 54 6.48 -13.02 27.04
CA LEU A 54 6.34 -12.16 28.21
C LEU A 54 6.91 -12.83 29.47
N ILE A 55 6.58 -14.10 29.69
CA ILE A 55 7.17 -14.87 30.82
C ILE A 55 8.69 -14.92 30.71
N LYS A 56 9.24 -15.18 29.52
CA LYS A 56 10.71 -15.18 29.31
C LYS A 56 11.33 -13.81 29.61
N LEU A 57 10.67 -12.71 29.32
CA LEU A 57 11.12 -11.38 29.70
C LEU A 57 11.14 -11.20 31.23
N LEU A 58 10.06 -11.58 31.90
CA LEU A 58 10.01 -11.55 33.38
C LEU A 58 11.10 -12.44 34.00
N GLU A 59 11.30 -13.65 33.46
CA GLU A 59 12.36 -14.55 33.89
C GLU A 59 13.76 -13.95 33.73
N LYS A 60 14.00 -13.28 32.60
CA LYS A 60 15.29 -12.61 32.32
C LYS A 60 15.63 -11.53 33.35
N TYR A 61 14.64 -10.77 33.81
CA TYR A 61 14.83 -9.62 34.65
C TYR A 61 14.50 -9.87 36.14
N LYS A 62 14.11 -11.08 36.54
CA LYS A 62 13.63 -11.42 37.87
C LYS A 62 14.65 -11.06 39.02
N THR A 63 15.95 -11.33 38.79
CA THR A 63 16.97 -11.05 39.78
C THR A 63 17.18 -9.54 39.94
N MET A 64 17.24 -8.81 38.85
CA MET A 64 17.41 -7.36 38.86
C MET A 64 16.22 -6.66 39.50
N SER A 65 15.00 -7.12 39.19
CA SER A 65 13.78 -6.60 39.81
C SER A 65 13.75 -6.83 41.31
N ALA A 66 14.13 -8.03 41.76
CA ALA A 66 14.21 -8.35 43.19
C ALA A 66 15.25 -7.46 43.91
N THR A 67 16.42 -7.23 43.31
CA THR A 67 17.45 -6.32 43.86
C THR A 67 16.94 -4.87 43.96
N ALA A 68 16.13 -4.45 43.02
CA ALA A 68 15.49 -3.12 43.02
C ALA A 68 14.35 -2.99 44.04
N GLY A 69 13.88 -4.09 44.63
CA GLY A 69 12.78 -4.11 45.60
C GLY A 69 11.43 -4.60 45.10
N PHE A 70 11.38 -5.06 43.82
CA PHE A 70 10.19 -5.67 43.23
C PHE A 70 10.44 -7.15 42.99
N ASP A 71 10.18 -7.99 43.99
CA ASP A 71 10.42 -9.43 43.94
C ASP A 71 9.15 -10.20 43.58
N TYR A 72 9.06 -10.68 42.34
CA TYR A 72 7.99 -11.51 41.83
C TYR A 72 8.43 -12.95 41.49
N ARG A 73 9.63 -13.35 41.91
CA ARG A 73 10.16 -14.70 41.67
C ARG A 73 9.25 -15.82 42.18
N PRO A 74 8.61 -15.70 43.36
CA PRO A 74 7.71 -16.73 43.87
C PRO A 74 6.50 -16.94 42.97
N GLN A 75 5.98 -15.88 42.36
CA GLN A 75 4.79 -15.91 41.52
C GLN A 75 5.05 -16.54 40.12
N LEU A 76 6.29 -16.43 39.62
CA LEU A 76 6.64 -17.03 38.34
C LEU A 76 6.46 -18.55 38.26
N GLN A 77 6.54 -19.25 39.41
CA GLN A 77 6.38 -20.70 39.46
C GLN A 77 4.95 -21.16 39.20
N ASN A 78 3.96 -20.34 39.57
CA ASN A 78 2.54 -20.65 39.40
C ASN A 78 1.75 -19.46 38.83
N ILE A 79 2.31 -18.84 37.77
CA ILE A 79 1.73 -17.65 37.18
C ILE A 79 0.38 -17.95 36.51
N LYS A 80 -0.60 -17.13 36.80
CA LYS A 80 -1.94 -17.21 36.22
C LYS A 80 -2.16 -16.12 35.17
N TRP A 81 -3.13 -16.31 34.32
CA TRP A 81 -3.59 -15.33 33.34
C TRP A 81 -5.03 -14.97 33.64
N ARG A 82 -5.36 -13.67 33.61
CA ARG A 82 -6.74 -13.21 33.78
C ARG A 82 -7.60 -13.51 32.55
N LYS A 83 -6.98 -13.43 31.39
CA LYS A 83 -7.65 -13.62 30.09
C LYS A 83 -7.17 -14.91 29.44
N GLY A 84 -8.06 -15.50 28.65
CA GLY A 84 -7.68 -16.56 27.74
C GLY A 84 -6.68 -16.10 26.69
N PHE A 85 -6.06 -17.05 26.02
CA PHE A 85 -5.16 -16.73 24.91
C PHE A 85 -5.95 -16.60 23.62
N ARG A 86 -5.65 -15.53 22.88
CA ARG A 86 -6.21 -15.36 21.54
C ARG A 86 -5.77 -16.52 20.64
N VAL A 87 -6.73 -17.21 20.07
CA VAL A 87 -6.48 -18.20 19.02
C VAL A 87 -6.14 -17.44 17.75
N LEU A 88 -5.03 -17.81 17.12
CA LEU A 88 -4.67 -17.27 15.81
C LEU A 88 -5.58 -17.93 14.77
N ASP A 89 -6.18 -17.10 13.95
CA ASP A 89 -6.82 -17.58 12.73
C ASP A 89 -5.72 -18.00 11.74
N LEU A 90 -5.65 -19.29 11.49
CA LEU A 90 -4.70 -19.90 10.56
C LEU A 90 -5.35 -20.26 9.23
N SER A 91 -6.62 -19.87 9.03
CA SER A 91 -7.32 -20.12 7.78
C SER A 91 -6.59 -19.46 6.60
N LYS A 92 -6.65 -20.15 5.47
CA LYS A 92 -6.08 -19.69 4.21
C LYS A 92 -7.15 -19.80 3.16
N SER A 93 -7.53 -18.71 2.55
CA SER A 93 -8.51 -18.70 1.47
C SER A 93 -8.19 -17.65 0.42
N ILE A 94 -8.62 -17.88 -0.81
CA ILE A 94 -8.58 -16.94 -1.91
C ILE A 94 -9.97 -16.89 -2.56
N TYR A 95 -10.41 -15.68 -2.87
CA TYR A 95 -11.68 -15.41 -3.56
C TYR A 95 -11.63 -14.10 -4.31
N VAL A 96 -12.57 -13.88 -5.23
CA VAL A 96 -12.78 -12.61 -5.93
C VAL A 96 -14.01 -11.92 -5.34
N GLU A 97 -13.88 -10.64 -5.05
CA GLU A 97 -14.95 -9.84 -4.45
C GLU A 97 -15.16 -8.54 -5.24
N LEU A 98 -16.41 -8.17 -5.44
CA LEU A 98 -16.79 -6.85 -5.95
C LEU A 98 -16.99 -5.91 -4.76
N ARG A 99 -16.08 -4.94 -4.60
CA ARG A 99 -16.14 -3.93 -3.54
C ARG A 99 -16.07 -2.53 -4.12
N GLU A 100 -16.98 -1.64 -3.72
CA GLU A 100 -16.99 -0.24 -4.18
C GLU A 100 -16.89 -0.12 -5.72
N ASN A 101 -17.61 -0.98 -6.42
CA ASN A 101 -17.57 -1.09 -7.88
C ASN A 101 -16.20 -1.47 -8.46
N LYS A 102 -15.42 -2.29 -7.75
CA LYS A 102 -14.15 -2.84 -8.23
C LYS A 102 -14.06 -4.31 -7.91
N LEU A 103 -13.54 -5.07 -8.87
CA LEU A 103 -13.11 -6.43 -8.61
C LEU A 103 -11.77 -6.40 -7.90
N GLU A 104 -11.69 -7.14 -6.81
CA GLU A 104 -10.49 -7.32 -6.01
C GLU A 104 -10.26 -8.80 -5.77
N ILE A 105 -8.99 -9.22 -5.79
CA ILE A 105 -8.60 -10.55 -5.33
C ILE A 105 -8.29 -10.45 -3.85
N CYS A 106 -8.96 -11.27 -3.05
CA CYS A 106 -8.81 -11.29 -1.61
C CYS A 106 -8.10 -12.56 -1.15
N LEU A 107 -6.99 -12.41 -0.43
CA LEU A 107 -6.27 -13.51 0.19
C LEU A 107 -6.31 -13.39 1.70
N LYS A 108 -6.78 -14.43 2.36
CA LYS A 108 -6.68 -14.59 3.80
C LYS A 108 -5.59 -15.60 4.12
N PHE A 109 -4.63 -15.21 4.93
CA PHE A 109 -3.55 -16.11 5.35
C PHE A 109 -2.92 -15.69 6.68
N PRO A 110 -2.30 -16.62 7.43
CA PRO A 110 -1.64 -16.32 8.68
C PRO A 110 -0.36 -15.51 8.46
N TYR A 111 -0.02 -14.69 9.45
CA TYR A 111 1.14 -13.78 9.39
C TYR A 111 2.47 -14.48 9.04
N GLN A 112 2.59 -15.77 9.35
CA GLN A 112 3.79 -16.56 9.03
C GLN A 112 4.07 -16.63 7.53
N LEU A 113 3.03 -16.64 6.69
CA LEU A 113 3.16 -16.66 5.23
C LEU A 113 3.43 -15.30 4.62
N LYS A 114 3.37 -14.21 5.41
CA LYS A 114 3.52 -12.85 4.90
C LYS A 114 4.83 -12.66 4.13
N LYS A 115 5.94 -13.15 4.69
CA LYS A 115 7.26 -12.99 4.06
C LYS A 115 7.36 -13.74 2.74
N GLU A 116 6.85 -14.98 2.72
CA GLU A 116 6.84 -15.81 1.50
C GLU A 116 5.96 -15.18 0.42
N PHE A 117 4.79 -14.66 0.80
CA PHE A 117 3.93 -13.92 -0.09
C PHE A 117 4.61 -12.66 -0.66
N GLU A 118 5.26 -11.86 0.19
CA GLU A 118 6.02 -10.68 -0.25
C GLU A 118 7.18 -11.06 -1.19
N ASP A 119 7.88 -12.16 -0.91
CA ASP A 119 9.03 -12.59 -1.70
C ASP A 119 8.62 -13.25 -3.04
N GLU A 120 7.54 -14.05 -3.05
CA GLU A 120 7.13 -14.82 -4.23
C GLU A 120 6.13 -14.06 -5.11
N ILE A 121 5.30 -13.22 -4.52
CA ILE A 121 4.22 -12.53 -5.21
C ILE A 121 4.52 -11.04 -5.39
N GLU A 122 4.71 -10.29 -4.32
CA GLU A 122 4.82 -8.81 -4.40
C GLU A 122 6.15 -8.32 -4.98
N ARG A 123 7.21 -9.10 -4.90
CA ARG A 123 8.54 -8.73 -5.42
C ARG A 123 8.83 -9.25 -6.81
N ARG A 124 7.93 -10.05 -7.40
CA ARG A 124 8.09 -10.47 -8.78
C ARG A 124 7.81 -9.29 -9.71
N GLU A 125 8.68 -9.11 -10.69
CA GLU A 125 8.56 -8.06 -11.72
C GLU A 125 7.27 -8.15 -12.54
N THR A 126 6.61 -9.30 -12.49
CA THR A 126 5.38 -9.60 -13.23
C THR A 126 4.09 -9.17 -12.52
N LEU A 127 4.16 -8.78 -11.25
CA LEU A 127 2.98 -8.35 -10.53
C LEU A 127 2.76 -6.85 -10.69
N HIS A 128 1.82 -6.52 -11.54
CA HIS A 128 1.30 -5.15 -11.71
C HIS A 128 0.21 -4.81 -10.68
N ALA A 129 0.05 -5.61 -9.62
CA ALA A 129 -1.03 -5.47 -8.68
C ALA A 129 -0.67 -4.53 -7.54
N HIS A 130 -1.50 -3.52 -7.35
CA HIS A 130 -1.53 -2.83 -6.07
C HIS A 130 -2.07 -3.79 -5.01
N SER A 131 -1.32 -3.95 -3.94
CA SER A 131 -1.62 -4.88 -2.87
C SER A 131 -1.58 -4.16 -1.52
N PHE A 132 -2.62 -4.30 -0.71
CA PHE A 132 -2.65 -3.74 0.63
C PHE A 132 -3.29 -4.69 1.64
N TRP A 133 -2.87 -4.57 2.90
CA TRP A 133 -3.48 -5.32 3.98
C TRP A 133 -4.70 -4.56 4.53
N ASP A 134 -5.88 -5.15 4.36
CA ASP A 134 -7.09 -4.66 4.99
C ASP A 134 -7.13 -5.12 6.45
N THR A 135 -7.03 -4.16 7.37
CA THR A 135 -6.99 -4.44 8.81
C THR A 135 -8.35 -4.79 9.38
N ASP A 136 -9.42 -4.37 8.72
CA ASP A 136 -10.78 -4.55 9.19
C ASP A 136 -11.25 -5.99 8.85
N ASP A 137 -11.06 -6.39 7.59
CA ASP A 137 -11.41 -7.73 7.10
C ASP A 137 -10.29 -8.76 7.34
N LYS A 138 -9.08 -8.31 7.70
CA LYS A 138 -7.88 -9.15 7.90
C LYS A 138 -7.50 -9.97 6.67
N VAL A 139 -7.62 -9.38 5.51
CA VAL A 139 -7.27 -9.97 4.22
C VAL A 139 -6.24 -9.12 3.49
N ARG A 140 -5.47 -9.75 2.63
CA ARG A 140 -4.65 -9.07 1.63
C ARG A 140 -5.51 -8.85 0.41
N ARG A 141 -5.68 -7.58 -0.01
CA ARG A 141 -6.43 -7.22 -1.20
C ARG A 141 -5.47 -6.86 -2.31
N LEU A 142 -5.72 -7.39 -3.49
CA LEU A 142 -4.98 -7.08 -4.71
C LEU A 142 -5.96 -6.58 -5.77
N ASP A 143 -5.50 -5.66 -6.60
CA ASP A 143 -6.24 -5.29 -7.80
C ASP A 143 -6.40 -6.53 -8.69
N PHE A 144 -7.55 -6.65 -9.33
CA PHE A 144 -7.87 -7.76 -10.20
C PHE A 144 -7.14 -7.65 -11.54
N TYR A 145 -6.20 -8.57 -11.80
CA TYR A 145 -5.46 -8.68 -13.05
C TYR A 145 -5.41 -10.13 -13.53
N HIS A 146 -5.72 -10.36 -14.78
CA HIS A 146 -5.68 -11.70 -15.36
C HIS A 146 -4.30 -12.34 -15.24
N TYR A 147 -3.22 -11.60 -15.50
CA TYR A 147 -1.85 -12.13 -15.39
C TYR A 147 -1.48 -12.59 -13.97
N ASN A 148 -2.10 -11.99 -12.97
CA ASN A 148 -1.81 -12.33 -11.59
C ASN A 148 -2.51 -13.62 -11.15
N LEU A 149 -3.60 -14.02 -11.83
CA LEU A 149 -4.40 -15.17 -11.43
C LEU A 149 -3.59 -16.47 -11.43
N ILE A 150 -2.82 -16.73 -12.49
CA ILE A 150 -1.98 -17.94 -12.57
C ILE A 150 -0.89 -17.93 -11.50
N THR A 151 -0.19 -16.82 -11.34
CA THR A 151 0.85 -16.71 -10.30
C THR A 151 0.29 -16.89 -8.90
N LEU A 152 -0.89 -16.33 -8.65
CA LEU A 152 -1.60 -16.50 -7.38
C LEU A 152 -2.09 -17.93 -7.21
N TYR A 153 -2.59 -18.57 -8.26
CA TYR A 153 -3.04 -19.96 -8.24
C TYR A 153 -1.90 -20.91 -7.88
N GLU A 154 -0.73 -20.76 -8.48
CA GLU A 154 0.47 -21.53 -8.10
C GLU A 154 0.81 -21.37 -6.62
N PHE A 155 0.81 -20.13 -6.12
CA PHE A 155 1.10 -19.82 -4.72
C PHE A 155 0.06 -20.46 -3.78
N VAL A 156 -1.23 -20.29 -4.05
CA VAL A 156 -2.29 -20.80 -3.17
C VAL A 156 -2.36 -22.33 -3.16
N CYS A 157 -2.09 -22.97 -4.29
CA CYS A 157 -1.95 -24.44 -4.36
C CYS A 157 -0.75 -24.93 -3.55
N LYS A 158 0.42 -24.30 -3.71
CA LYS A 158 1.63 -24.62 -2.96
C LYS A 158 1.42 -24.56 -1.44
N HIS A 159 0.65 -23.60 -0.98
CA HIS A 159 0.42 -23.35 0.44
C HIS A 159 -0.91 -23.90 0.97
N ASN A 160 -1.63 -24.69 0.17
CA ASN A 160 -2.90 -25.34 0.53
C ASN A 160 -3.96 -24.32 1.03
N PHE A 161 -4.30 -23.36 0.20
CA PHE A 161 -5.42 -22.45 0.44
C PHE A 161 -6.74 -23.15 0.07
N GLU A 162 -7.80 -22.75 0.72
CA GLU A 162 -9.17 -22.96 0.27
C GLU A 162 -9.44 -21.98 -0.88
N ILE A 163 -9.77 -22.49 -2.05
CA ILE A 163 -10.00 -21.71 -3.25
C ILE A 163 -11.50 -21.63 -3.46
N ASP A 164 -12.02 -20.42 -3.46
CA ASP A 164 -13.44 -20.15 -3.67
C ASP A 164 -13.83 -20.31 -5.15
N ASP A 165 -15.07 -20.69 -5.40
CA ASP A 165 -15.61 -20.87 -6.75
C ASP A 165 -15.52 -19.58 -7.59
N THR A 166 -15.64 -18.40 -6.95
CA THR A 166 -15.51 -17.11 -7.65
C THR A 166 -14.12 -16.92 -8.27
N PHE A 167 -13.06 -17.35 -7.56
CA PHE A 167 -11.71 -17.31 -8.11
C PHE A 167 -11.50 -18.37 -9.20
N MET A 168 -12.01 -19.60 -8.99
CA MET A 168 -11.85 -20.68 -9.95
C MET A 168 -12.58 -20.41 -11.27
N ASN A 169 -13.78 -19.84 -11.21
CA ASN A 169 -14.53 -19.49 -12.41
C ASN A 169 -13.75 -18.52 -13.28
N VAL A 170 -13.27 -17.43 -12.67
CA VAL A 170 -12.48 -16.42 -13.39
C VAL A 170 -11.16 -16.99 -13.93
N LEU A 171 -10.49 -17.85 -13.15
CA LEU A 171 -9.26 -18.50 -13.61
C LEU A 171 -9.53 -19.39 -14.82
N SER A 172 -10.59 -20.18 -14.79
CA SER A 172 -10.97 -21.08 -15.89
C SER A 172 -11.29 -20.29 -17.16
N ASP A 173 -12.01 -19.18 -17.05
CA ASP A 173 -12.32 -18.33 -18.19
C ASP A 173 -11.05 -17.73 -18.81
N VAL A 174 -10.11 -17.27 -17.98
CA VAL A 174 -8.83 -16.74 -18.44
C VAL A 174 -7.97 -17.82 -19.11
N GLU A 175 -7.95 -19.03 -18.54
CA GLU A 175 -7.24 -20.16 -19.15
C GLU A 175 -7.87 -20.57 -20.48
N GLU A 176 -9.20 -20.59 -20.60
CA GLU A 176 -9.90 -20.87 -21.85
C GLU A 176 -9.56 -19.82 -22.93
N ILE A 177 -9.57 -18.53 -22.59
CA ILE A 177 -9.17 -17.44 -23.48
C ILE A 177 -7.75 -17.67 -23.99
N TRP A 178 -6.81 -18.07 -23.13
CA TRP A 178 -5.41 -18.28 -23.52
C TRP A 178 -5.18 -19.54 -24.34
N GLN A 179 -5.96 -20.59 -24.12
CA GLN A 179 -5.87 -21.83 -24.90
C GLN A 179 -6.45 -21.70 -26.31
N ASN A 180 -7.47 -20.85 -26.48
CA ASN A 180 -8.19 -20.69 -27.75
C ASN A 180 -7.55 -19.71 -28.73
N SER A 181 -6.47 -19.02 -28.37
CA SER A 181 -5.82 -18.03 -29.22
C SER A 181 -4.32 -17.94 -28.96
N GLU A 182 -3.52 -18.15 -29.99
CA GLU A 182 -2.08 -17.87 -29.94
C GLU A 182 -1.78 -16.37 -29.68
N ASP A 183 -2.77 -15.48 -29.90
CA ASP A 183 -2.71 -14.03 -29.71
C ASP A 183 -3.59 -13.52 -28.55
N ALA A 184 -3.95 -14.37 -27.59
CA ALA A 184 -4.89 -14.03 -26.50
C ALA A 184 -4.31 -13.10 -25.43
N ILE A 185 -3.53 -12.12 -25.83
CA ILE A 185 -3.05 -11.09 -24.91
C ILE A 185 -4.21 -10.19 -24.51
N PRO A 186 -4.52 -10.04 -23.22
CA PRO A 186 -5.50 -9.08 -22.76
C PRO A 186 -5.15 -7.68 -23.27
N SER A 187 -6.06 -7.07 -24.00
CA SER A 187 -5.79 -5.81 -24.68
C SER A 187 -6.97 -4.86 -24.64
N SER A 188 -6.70 -3.58 -24.88
CA SER A 188 -7.72 -2.55 -25.04
C SER A 188 -7.59 -1.84 -26.38
N GLU A 189 -8.73 -1.41 -26.92
CA GLU A 189 -8.79 -0.65 -28.16
C GLU A 189 -9.85 0.46 -28.08
N LEU A 190 -9.81 1.41 -29.02
CA LEU A 190 -10.84 2.43 -29.14
C LEU A 190 -11.94 1.97 -30.07
N GLY A 191 -13.09 1.63 -29.49
CA GLY A 191 -14.30 1.34 -30.27
C GLY A 191 -15.18 2.57 -30.45
N THR A 192 -16.30 2.39 -31.15
CA THR A 192 -17.28 3.44 -31.41
C THR A 192 -17.84 4.10 -30.16
N TYR A 193 -17.89 3.36 -29.04
CA TYR A 193 -18.48 3.81 -27.77
C TYR A 193 -17.44 3.94 -26.66
N GLY A 194 -16.20 4.25 -27.00
CA GLY A 194 -15.09 4.40 -26.05
C GLY A 194 -14.18 3.19 -25.99
N VAL A 195 -13.43 3.05 -24.90
CA VAL A 195 -12.48 1.96 -24.72
C VAL A 195 -13.22 0.63 -24.54
N GLN A 196 -12.78 -0.37 -25.29
CA GLN A 196 -13.27 -1.76 -25.23
C GLN A 196 -12.12 -2.66 -24.79
N LEU A 197 -12.44 -3.68 -23.99
CA LEU A 197 -11.51 -4.73 -23.62
C LEU A 197 -11.63 -5.89 -24.60
N LYS A 198 -10.49 -6.49 -24.94
CA LYS A 198 -10.37 -7.70 -25.76
C LYS A 198 -9.74 -8.80 -24.92
N ASN A 199 -10.20 -10.04 -25.11
CA ASN A 199 -9.72 -11.20 -24.36
C ASN A 199 -9.92 -11.01 -22.85
N ALA A 200 -11.06 -10.45 -22.45
CA ALA A 200 -11.51 -10.32 -21.09
C ALA A 200 -12.46 -11.46 -20.74
N SER A 201 -12.41 -11.97 -19.51
CA SER A 201 -13.46 -12.87 -19.02
C SER A 201 -14.83 -12.19 -19.00
N ASP A 202 -15.89 -12.98 -18.98
CA ASP A 202 -17.27 -12.46 -19.00
C ASP A 202 -17.51 -11.54 -17.80
N GLU A 203 -17.09 -11.93 -16.58
CA GLU A 203 -17.23 -11.09 -15.39
C GLU A 203 -16.45 -9.77 -15.52
N THR A 204 -15.26 -9.81 -16.11
CA THR A 204 -14.47 -8.60 -16.34
C THR A 204 -15.15 -7.70 -17.38
N ALA A 205 -15.71 -8.27 -18.42
CA ALA A 205 -16.42 -7.54 -19.46
C ALA A 205 -17.70 -6.88 -18.91
N GLU A 206 -18.48 -7.60 -18.12
CA GLU A 206 -19.68 -7.07 -17.45
C GLU A 206 -19.33 -5.94 -16.46
N TRP A 207 -18.32 -6.18 -15.64
CA TRP A 207 -17.83 -5.17 -14.70
C TRP A 207 -17.36 -3.92 -15.45
N TRP A 208 -16.60 -4.08 -16.55
CA TRP A 208 -16.12 -2.98 -17.36
C TRP A 208 -17.25 -2.12 -17.92
N GLN A 209 -18.29 -2.75 -18.46
CA GLN A 209 -19.43 -2.01 -18.99
C GLN A 209 -20.14 -1.16 -17.94
N SER A 210 -20.18 -1.67 -16.71
CA SER A 210 -20.83 -1.00 -15.57
C SER A 210 -19.98 0.09 -14.93
N ASN A 211 -18.64 0.00 -15.02
CA ASN A 211 -17.72 0.81 -14.23
C ASN A 211 -16.78 1.72 -15.04
N LYS A 212 -16.71 1.58 -16.37
CA LYS A 212 -15.94 2.52 -17.20
C LYS A 212 -16.44 3.95 -17.02
N ALA A 213 -15.51 4.89 -16.95
CA ALA A 213 -15.82 6.28 -16.62
C ALA A 213 -16.41 7.10 -17.78
N GLY A 214 -16.43 6.53 -18.99
CA GLY A 214 -16.85 7.22 -20.21
C GLY A 214 -15.87 8.30 -20.71
N SER A 215 -14.67 8.35 -20.13
CA SER A 215 -13.56 9.21 -20.55
C SER A 215 -12.44 8.33 -21.08
N ILE A 216 -12.12 8.47 -22.37
CA ILE A 216 -11.10 7.66 -23.05
C ILE A 216 -9.80 7.57 -22.23
N SER A 217 -9.28 8.71 -21.75
CA SER A 217 -8.03 8.73 -20.99
C SER A 217 -8.11 7.97 -19.67
N LYS A 218 -9.24 8.10 -18.96
CA LYS A 218 -9.48 7.37 -17.71
C LYS A 218 -9.61 5.88 -17.97
N ASP A 219 -10.39 5.56 -18.97
CA ASP A 219 -10.70 4.18 -19.32
C ASP A 219 -9.45 3.45 -19.83
N LEU A 220 -8.59 4.09 -20.63
CA LEU A 220 -7.30 3.53 -21.04
C LEU A 220 -6.36 3.26 -19.88
N LEU A 221 -6.26 4.19 -18.92
CA LEU A 221 -5.42 3.99 -17.74
C LEU A 221 -6.01 2.95 -16.80
N LEU A 222 -7.34 2.88 -16.70
CA LEU A 222 -8.02 1.82 -15.94
C LEU A 222 -7.81 0.46 -16.60
N ALA A 223 -7.97 0.37 -17.94
CA ALA A 223 -7.71 -0.85 -18.68
C ALA A 223 -6.26 -1.33 -18.50
N LYS A 224 -5.28 -0.42 -18.66
CA LYS A 224 -3.87 -0.73 -18.36
C LYS A 224 -3.70 -1.26 -16.93
N ARG A 225 -4.33 -0.63 -15.97
CA ARG A 225 -4.29 -1.04 -14.57
C ARG A 225 -4.85 -2.44 -14.35
N MET A 226 -5.83 -2.85 -15.15
CA MET A 226 -6.40 -4.19 -15.18
C MET A 226 -5.60 -5.19 -16.02
N GLY A 227 -4.44 -4.78 -16.56
CA GLY A 227 -3.57 -5.63 -17.38
C GLY A 227 -3.92 -5.63 -18.89
N PHE A 228 -4.86 -4.79 -19.33
CA PHE A 228 -5.26 -4.69 -20.75
C PHE A 228 -4.49 -3.58 -21.45
N LEU A 229 -3.46 -3.96 -22.19
CA LEU A 229 -2.60 -3.00 -22.88
C LEU A 229 -3.27 -2.48 -24.17
N TYR A 230 -3.10 -1.17 -24.41
CA TYR A 230 -3.61 -0.55 -25.62
C TYR A 230 -2.81 -0.99 -26.86
N GLN A 231 -3.48 -1.50 -27.87
CA GLN A 231 -2.85 -2.13 -29.03
C GLN A 231 -2.72 -1.22 -30.25
N GLU A 232 -3.46 -0.13 -30.31
CA GLU A 232 -3.36 0.77 -31.45
C GLU A 232 -2.13 1.66 -31.38
N LYS A 233 -1.75 2.27 -32.50
CA LYS A 233 -0.63 3.22 -32.55
C LYS A 233 -0.94 4.45 -31.69
N PRO A 234 -0.15 4.72 -30.63
CA PRO A 234 -0.40 5.84 -29.74
C PRO A 234 -0.31 7.20 -30.44
N ARG A 235 -1.28 8.09 -30.20
CA ARG A 235 -1.37 9.44 -30.74
C ARG A 235 -1.06 10.52 -29.72
N ASN A 236 -1.15 10.18 -28.43
CA ASN A 236 -0.91 11.10 -27.32
C ASN A 236 -0.19 10.39 -26.16
N LEU A 237 0.16 11.15 -25.11
CA LEU A 237 0.91 10.64 -23.97
C LEU A 237 0.14 9.57 -23.17
N VAL A 238 -1.20 9.71 -23.04
CA VAL A 238 -2.02 8.72 -22.33
C VAL A 238 -2.01 7.39 -23.07
N GLU A 239 -2.20 7.42 -24.37
CA GLU A 239 -2.14 6.23 -25.21
C GLU A 239 -0.76 5.57 -25.19
N LYS A 240 0.33 6.36 -25.19
CA LYS A 240 1.69 5.84 -25.00
C LYS A 240 1.85 5.11 -23.67
N ILE A 241 1.35 5.70 -22.58
CA ILE A 241 1.35 5.08 -21.26
C ILE A 241 0.53 3.79 -21.27
N ALA A 242 -0.68 3.83 -21.84
CA ALA A 242 -1.59 2.69 -21.89
C ALA A 242 -1.05 1.53 -22.75
N ALA A 243 -0.29 1.82 -23.82
CA ALA A 243 0.34 0.82 -24.68
C ALA A 243 1.64 0.24 -24.10
N SER A 244 2.23 0.86 -23.09
CA SER A 244 3.49 0.41 -22.51
C SER A 244 3.28 -0.73 -21.53
N GLN A 245 4.11 -1.75 -21.57
CA GLN A 245 4.19 -2.78 -20.53
C GLN A 245 4.78 -2.22 -19.22
N GLU A 246 5.58 -1.15 -19.33
CA GLU A 246 6.22 -0.53 -18.18
C GLU A 246 5.26 0.39 -17.42
N ASN A 247 5.47 0.51 -16.12
CA ASN A 247 4.67 1.33 -15.23
C ASN A 247 5.38 2.62 -14.80
N SER A 248 6.66 2.74 -15.08
CA SER A 248 7.51 3.87 -14.70
C SER A 248 7.93 4.68 -15.91
N PHE A 249 7.67 5.99 -15.85
CA PHE A 249 7.91 6.91 -16.94
C PHE A 249 8.71 8.12 -16.45
N TRP A 250 9.57 8.63 -17.31
CA TRP A 250 10.31 9.87 -17.04
C TRP A 250 9.82 10.99 -17.95
N MET A 251 9.59 12.15 -17.34
CA MET A 251 9.25 13.40 -18.03
C MET A 251 10.20 14.48 -17.56
N LYS A 252 10.78 15.19 -18.52
CA LYS A 252 11.80 16.20 -18.24
C LYS A 252 11.21 17.49 -17.71
N THR A 253 10.06 17.90 -18.21
CA THR A 253 9.49 19.22 -17.94
C THR A 253 8.13 19.16 -17.23
N ASN A 254 7.89 20.15 -16.37
CA ASN A 254 6.58 20.35 -15.75
C ASN A 254 5.48 20.60 -16.80
N GLN A 255 5.81 21.24 -17.92
CA GLN A 255 4.83 21.56 -18.97
C GLN A 255 4.28 20.31 -19.63
N GLU A 256 5.15 19.35 -20.00
CA GLU A 256 4.74 18.05 -20.53
C GLU A 256 3.87 17.29 -19.51
N PHE A 257 4.28 17.30 -18.25
CA PHE A 257 3.48 16.70 -17.18
C PHE A 257 2.08 17.33 -17.07
N PHE A 258 1.95 18.66 -17.11
CA PHE A 258 0.64 19.30 -17.02
C PHE A 258 -0.23 19.09 -18.25
N GLN A 259 0.35 18.89 -19.44
CA GLN A 259 -0.41 18.44 -20.62
C GLN A 259 -1.00 17.04 -20.40
N LEU A 260 -0.20 16.10 -19.86
CA LEU A 260 -0.67 14.79 -19.45
C LEU A 260 -1.74 14.90 -18.35
N ALA A 261 -1.49 15.68 -17.31
CA ALA A 261 -2.40 15.88 -16.21
C ALA A 261 -3.79 16.38 -16.64
N LYS A 262 -3.86 17.27 -17.63
CA LYS A 262 -5.13 17.73 -18.19
C LYS A 262 -5.92 16.62 -18.86
N SER A 263 -5.22 15.72 -19.56
CA SER A 263 -5.82 14.59 -20.26
C SER A 263 -6.23 13.46 -19.31
N CYS A 264 -5.75 13.47 -18.07
CA CYS A 264 -6.01 12.46 -17.06
C CYS A 264 -6.99 12.99 -16.00
N PRO A 265 -8.30 12.87 -16.16
CA PRO A 265 -9.23 13.22 -15.12
C PRO A 265 -9.06 12.26 -13.93
N GLY A 266 -9.00 12.81 -12.73
CA GLY A 266 -8.81 12.05 -11.50
C GLY A 266 -7.79 12.72 -10.59
N LYS A 267 -7.52 12.09 -9.45
CA LYS A 267 -6.53 12.60 -8.50
C LYS A 267 -5.11 12.27 -8.95
N ILE A 268 -4.24 13.24 -8.82
CA ILE A 268 -2.81 13.11 -9.06
C ILE A 268 -2.10 13.27 -7.73
N CYS A 269 -1.27 12.31 -7.38
CA CYS A 269 -0.50 12.35 -6.15
C CYS A 269 0.97 12.64 -6.48
N VAL A 270 1.50 13.71 -5.90
CA VAL A 270 2.89 14.12 -6.04
C VAL A 270 3.62 13.90 -4.72
N LEU A 271 4.62 13.03 -4.73
CA LEU A 271 5.50 12.79 -3.59
C LEU A 271 6.81 13.55 -3.77
N LEU A 272 7.07 14.47 -2.88
CA LEU A 272 8.34 15.21 -2.84
C LEU A 272 9.30 14.57 -1.83
N ASP A 273 10.55 14.46 -2.21
CA ASP A 273 11.60 14.16 -1.24
C ASP A 273 11.84 15.37 -0.33
N ARG A 274 12.09 15.13 0.95
CA ARG A 274 12.40 16.19 1.93
C ARG A 274 13.58 17.05 1.55
N SER A 275 14.59 16.46 0.90
CA SER A 275 15.78 17.17 0.46
C SER A 275 15.53 18.06 -0.76
N SER A 276 14.52 17.71 -1.57
CA SER A 276 14.15 18.42 -2.81
C SER A 276 12.82 19.17 -2.71
N ALA A 277 12.10 19.06 -1.59
CA ALA A 277 10.88 19.82 -1.31
C ALA A 277 11.21 21.26 -0.96
N THR A 278 11.89 21.95 -1.87
CA THR A 278 12.22 23.35 -1.69
C THR A 278 11.07 24.24 -2.16
N LEU A 279 10.82 25.31 -1.45
CA LEU A 279 9.84 26.31 -1.86
C LEU A 279 10.05 26.80 -3.32
N PRO A 280 11.28 27.00 -3.82
CA PRO A 280 11.53 27.32 -5.23
C PRO A 280 11.02 26.29 -6.21
N TRP A 281 11.18 24.98 -5.93
CA TRP A 281 10.65 23.93 -6.80
C TRP A 281 9.12 24.01 -6.90
N LEU A 282 8.47 24.17 -5.76
CA LEU A 282 7.01 24.27 -5.72
C LEU A 282 6.49 25.53 -6.41
N GLN A 283 7.18 26.66 -6.24
CA GLN A 283 6.83 27.90 -6.93
C GLN A 283 6.91 27.74 -8.44
N ASN A 284 7.97 27.12 -8.94
CA ASN A 284 8.11 26.80 -10.37
C ASN A 284 7.03 25.81 -10.84
N PHE A 285 6.78 24.76 -10.07
CA PHE A 285 5.74 23.77 -10.39
C PHE A 285 4.36 24.42 -10.53
N VAL A 286 3.97 25.29 -9.59
CA VAL A 286 2.68 25.98 -9.66
C VAL A 286 2.64 27.02 -10.78
N ALA A 287 3.73 27.76 -10.99
CA ALA A 287 3.80 28.71 -12.11
C ALA A 287 3.65 28.00 -13.47
N ASP A 288 4.25 26.82 -13.63
CA ASP A 288 4.12 26.03 -14.85
C ASP A 288 2.73 25.39 -14.98
N ALA A 289 2.09 25.04 -13.87
CA ALA A 289 0.69 24.60 -13.85
C ALA A 289 -0.24 25.71 -14.38
N GLU A 290 -0.11 26.93 -13.85
CA GLU A 290 -0.90 28.10 -14.25
C GLU A 290 -0.67 28.45 -15.74
N LYS A 291 0.57 28.46 -16.21
CA LYS A 291 0.91 28.63 -17.64
C LYS A 291 0.27 27.54 -18.52
N SER A 292 0.18 26.34 -17.98
CA SER A 292 -0.46 25.21 -18.66
C SER A 292 -1.98 25.22 -18.53
N GLY A 293 -2.58 26.19 -17.83
CA GLY A 293 -4.02 26.33 -17.62
C GLY A 293 -4.61 25.36 -16.58
N VAL A 294 -3.78 24.89 -15.63
CA VAL A 294 -4.22 24.19 -14.42
C VAL A 294 -4.36 25.23 -13.32
N SER A 295 -5.53 25.28 -12.69
CA SER A 295 -5.77 26.26 -11.64
C SER A 295 -4.93 25.96 -10.39
N ARG A 296 -4.38 27.01 -9.78
CA ARG A 296 -3.69 26.91 -8.50
C ARG A 296 -4.57 26.29 -7.40
N GLU A 297 -5.88 26.49 -7.48
CA GLU A 297 -6.81 25.96 -6.52
C GLU A 297 -6.98 24.43 -6.61
N GLU A 298 -6.63 23.84 -7.75
CA GLU A 298 -6.59 22.40 -7.94
C GLU A 298 -5.41 21.75 -7.21
N ILE A 299 -4.39 22.53 -6.86
CA ILE A 299 -3.16 22.08 -6.22
C ILE A 299 -3.27 22.27 -4.71
N LYS A 300 -3.12 21.19 -3.95
CA LYS A 300 -3.18 21.20 -2.49
C LYS A 300 -1.96 20.51 -1.89
N VAL A 301 -1.49 21.02 -0.77
CA VAL A 301 -0.43 20.40 0.02
C VAL A 301 -1.05 19.63 1.18
N CYS A 302 -0.63 18.41 1.37
CA CYS A 302 -1.13 17.52 2.41
C CYS A 302 -0.02 17.22 3.42
N PHE A 303 -0.27 17.50 4.69
CA PHE A 303 0.64 17.18 5.80
C PHE A 303 0.14 15.95 6.55
N ARG A 304 1.09 15.14 7.04
CA ARG A 304 0.77 13.95 7.83
C ARG A 304 0.30 14.28 9.25
N ASP A 305 0.95 15.24 9.87
CA ASP A 305 0.77 15.62 11.27
C ASP A 305 0.38 17.09 11.39
N ASN A 306 -0.23 17.49 12.52
CA ASN A 306 -0.59 18.89 12.82
C ASN A 306 0.62 19.83 12.99
N LYS A 307 1.81 19.40 12.60
CA LYS A 307 3.01 20.22 12.65
C LYS A 307 3.09 21.07 11.40
N GLU A 308 3.37 22.34 11.61
CA GLU A 308 3.69 23.26 10.52
C GLU A 308 4.88 22.72 9.72
N SER A 309 4.76 22.76 8.39
CA SER A 309 5.85 22.39 7.52
C SER A 309 7.04 23.29 7.77
N THR A 310 8.21 22.70 7.97
CA THR A 310 9.48 23.45 8.09
C THR A 310 9.90 24.13 6.79
N THR A 311 9.23 23.84 5.68
CA THR A 311 9.55 24.33 4.34
C THR A 311 8.83 25.64 3.96
N GLY A 312 7.90 26.12 4.79
CA GLY A 312 7.10 27.33 4.50
C GLY A 312 6.03 27.13 3.42
N LEU A 313 5.79 25.88 2.99
CA LEU A 313 4.82 25.55 1.95
C LEU A 313 3.38 25.94 2.34
N ASN A 314 3.03 25.84 3.61
CA ASN A 314 1.72 26.19 4.17
C ASN A 314 1.38 27.67 4.01
N ASN A 315 2.38 28.57 3.98
CA ASN A 315 2.16 30.00 3.77
C ASN A 315 1.89 30.37 2.31
N TRP A 316 2.20 29.47 1.40
CA TRP A 316 2.15 29.75 -0.03
C TRP A 316 1.02 29.00 -0.76
N ILE A 317 0.74 27.77 -0.37
CA ILE A 317 -0.36 26.96 -0.89
C ILE A 317 -1.32 26.57 0.24
N LYS A 318 -2.59 26.63 -0.07
CA LYS A 318 -3.65 26.26 0.88
C LYS A 318 -3.51 24.81 1.29
N ILE A 319 -3.44 24.55 2.58
CA ILE A 319 -3.40 23.21 3.15
C ILE A 319 -4.73 22.51 2.84
N ALA A 320 -4.67 21.32 2.28
CA ALA A 320 -5.85 20.51 1.95
C ALA A 320 -6.34 19.67 3.13
N GLY A 321 -5.47 19.42 4.10
CA GLY A 321 -5.81 18.62 5.29
C GLY A 321 -4.58 18.18 6.07
N VAL A 322 -4.82 17.85 7.32
CA VAL A 322 -3.83 17.32 8.25
C VAL A 322 -4.33 15.98 8.76
N GLY A 323 -3.49 14.95 8.67
CA GLY A 323 -3.71 13.64 9.30
C GLY A 323 -4.93 12.84 8.85
N GLY A 324 -5.64 13.26 7.81
CA GLY A 324 -6.92 12.63 7.51
C GLY A 324 -7.43 12.75 6.09
N LYS A 325 -8.67 13.10 5.94
CA LYS A 325 -9.38 13.11 4.68
C LYS A 325 -9.08 14.38 3.89
N VAL A 326 -8.55 14.22 2.68
CA VAL A 326 -8.47 15.31 1.70
C VAL A 326 -9.69 15.19 0.79
N GLU A 327 -10.65 16.04 1.01
CA GLU A 327 -11.91 16.01 0.25
C GLU A 327 -11.86 16.85 -1.03
N THR A 328 -10.91 17.79 -1.12
CA THR A 328 -10.84 18.75 -2.22
C THR A 328 -9.43 18.90 -2.78
N GLY A 329 -9.32 18.96 -4.07
CA GLY A 329 -8.08 19.11 -4.81
C GLY A 329 -7.84 17.96 -5.78
N ARG A 330 -7.31 18.29 -6.94
CA ARG A 330 -7.01 17.32 -7.99
C ARG A 330 -5.56 16.87 -7.93
N ILE A 331 -4.64 17.80 -7.64
CA ILE A 331 -3.22 17.55 -7.50
C ILE A 331 -2.86 17.67 -6.03
N LEU A 332 -2.52 16.54 -5.41
CA LEU A 332 -2.22 16.44 -4.00
C LEU A 332 -0.72 16.27 -3.83
N ILE A 333 -0.07 17.24 -3.19
CA ILE A 333 1.37 17.23 -2.95
C ILE A 333 1.63 16.78 -1.51
N PHE A 334 2.42 15.74 -1.36
CA PHE A 334 2.81 15.18 -0.07
C PHE A 334 4.30 15.41 0.17
N GLU A 335 4.62 15.98 1.30
CA GLU A 335 5.98 16.10 1.79
C GLU A 335 6.35 14.82 2.55
N SER A 336 7.27 14.05 2.02
CA SER A 336 7.93 12.88 2.60
C SER A 336 7.15 11.57 2.79
N LYS A 337 5.88 11.56 3.10
CA LYS A 337 5.10 10.30 3.27
C LYS A 337 3.61 10.55 2.97
N PRO A 338 3.02 9.77 2.09
CA PRO A 338 1.57 9.81 1.91
C PRO A 338 0.86 9.31 3.18
N ALA A 339 -0.31 9.85 3.44
CA ALA A 339 -1.13 9.40 4.54
C ALA A 339 -1.64 7.97 4.30
N LYS A 340 -1.81 7.18 5.36
CA LYS A 340 -2.29 5.78 5.26
C LYS A 340 -3.60 5.64 4.49
N TRP A 341 -4.50 6.61 4.59
CA TRP A 341 -5.78 6.58 3.87
C TRP A 341 -5.61 6.64 2.34
N LEU A 342 -4.53 7.26 1.84
CA LEU A 342 -4.26 7.33 0.42
C LEU A 342 -4.01 5.94 -0.18
N PHE A 343 -3.44 5.02 0.59
CA PHE A 343 -3.25 3.64 0.16
C PHE A 343 -4.57 2.87 0.08
N LYS A 344 -5.54 3.19 0.94
CA LYS A 344 -6.90 2.65 0.87
C LYS A 344 -7.69 3.22 -0.33
N SER A 345 -7.39 4.48 -0.72
CA SER A 345 -8.01 5.19 -1.85
C SER A 345 -7.12 5.22 -3.09
N SER A 346 -6.13 4.34 -3.20
CA SER A 346 -5.15 4.34 -4.31
C SER A 346 -5.80 4.23 -5.68
N ASN A 347 -6.99 3.66 -5.72
CA ASN A 347 -7.81 3.52 -6.92
C ASN A 347 -8.27 4.85 -7.52
N ASP A 348 -8.40 5.90 -6.69
CA ASP A 348 -8.77 7.24 -7.14
C ASP A 348 -7.56 8.01 -7.69
N VAL A 349 -6.34 7.52 -7.44
CA VAL A 349 -5.11 8.14 -7.93
C VAL A 349 -4.83 7.64 -9.34
N THR A 350 -4.93 8.53 -10.31
CA THR A 350 -4.70 8.22 -11.72
C THR A 350 -3.22 8.26 -12.07
N LEU A 351 -2.47 9.22 -11.53
CA LEU A 351 -1.04 9.39 -11.74
C LEU A 351 -0.33 9.51 -10.39
N LEU A 352 0.75 8.79 -10.24
CA LEU A 352 1.67 8.91 -9.13
C LEU A 352 2.94 9.61 -9.62
N VAL A 353 3.30 10.72 -9.01
CA VAL A 353 4.39 11.60 -9.49
C VAL A 353 5.43 11.77 -8.40
N THR A 354 6.70 11.78 -8.77
CA THR A 354 7.78 12.12 -7.85
C THR A 354 8.88 12.91 -8.58
N ASN A 355 9.52 13.82 -7.85
CA ASN A 355 10.74 14.47 -8.30
C ASN A 355 12.02 13.79 -7.77
N ASN A 356 11.88 12.68 -7.11
CA ASN A 356 12.99 11.94 -6.53
C ASN A 356 13.59 10.97 -7.56
N ILE A 357 14.92 11.00 -7.71
CA ILE A 357 15.66 10.05 -8.55
C ILE A 357 15.87 8.68 -7.87
N PHE A 358 15.50 8.56 -6.61
CA PHE A 358 15.57 7.32 -5.84
C PHE A 358 14.18 6.90 -5.36
N PRO A 359 13.90 5.59 -5.23
CA PRO A 359 12.64 5.14 -4.69
C PRO A 359 12.48 5.63 -3.25
N PRO A 360 11.24 5.83 -2.80
CA PRO A 360 10.99 6.17 -1.42
C PRO A 360 11.63 5.15 -0.48
N THR A 361 12.35 5.61 0.54
CA THR A 361 12.96 4.73 1.55
C THR A 361 11.94 4.06 2.46
N ASN A 362 10.73 4.62 2.53
CA ASN A 362 9.62 4.02 3.27
C ASN A 362 9.05 2.83 2.51
N THR A 363 9.02 1.66 3.13
CA THR A 363 8.57 0.41 2.52
C THR A 363 7.17 0.53 1.91
N MET A 364 6.19 1.10 2.62
CA MET A 364 4.82 1.25 2.10
C MET A 364 4.75 2.20 0.90
N ALA A 365 5.47 3.32 0.93
CA ALA A 365 5.49 4.25 -0.20
C ALA A 365 6.21 3.63 -1.39
N ARG A 366 7.30 2.90 -1.15
CA ARG A 366 8.05 2.17 -2.17
C ARG A 366 7.18 1.11 -2.82
N ASP A 367 6.50 0.29 -2.04
CA ASP A 367 5.63 -0.78 -2.55
C ASP A 367 4.48 -0.18 -3.38
N TRP A 368 3.92 0.93 -2.93
CA TRP A 368 2.90 1.65 -3.71
C TRP A 368 3.44 2.18 -5.04
N PHE A 369 4.66 2.75 -5.05
CA PHE A 369 5.32 3.17 -6.29
C PHE A 369 5.62 2.01 -7.22
N MET A 370 6.05 0.87 -6.68
CA MET A 370 6.38 -0.32 -7.47
C MET A 370 5.16 -0.95 -8.14
N CYS A 371 3.99 -0.82 -7.50
CA CYS A 371 2.75 -1.46 -7.96
C CYS A 371 1.81 -0.51 -8.73
N HIS A 372 2.05 0.81 -8.72
CA HIS A 372 1.16 1.75 -9.39
C HIS A 372 1.33 1.67 -10.92
N PRO A 373 0.25 1.58 -11.71
CA PRO A 373 0.31 1.39 -13.18
C PRO A 373 0.86 2.59 -13.95
N CYS A 374 0.98 3.75 -13.30
CA CYS A 374 1.51 4.95 -13.93
C CYS A 374 2.25 5.81 -12.91
N VAL A 375 3.57 5.64 -12.86
CA VAL A 375 4.49 6.44 -12.04
C VAL A 375 5.27 7.37 -12.94
N ILE A 376 5.19 8.67 -12.68
CA ILE A 376 5.92 9.70 -13.41
C ILE A 376 7.08 10.22 -12.55
N TYR A 377 8.27 10.05 -13.04
CA TYR A 377 9.46 10.70 -12.51
C TYR A 377 9.65 12.04 -13.23
N LEU A 378 9.53 13.12 -12.50
CA LEU A 378 9.52 14.48 -13.05
C LEU A 378 10.80 15.23 -12.66
N GLY A 379 11.61 15.62 -13.64
CA GLY A 379 12.83 16.41 -13.41
C GLY A 379 13.87 16.27 -14.52
N ASP A 380 14.89 17.12 -14.47
CA ASP A 380 15.94 17.22 -15.50
C ASP A 380 16.83 15.98 -15.63
N THR A 381 16.88 15.16 -14.60
CA THR A 381 17.73 13.96 -14.57
C THR A 381 16.85 12.71 -14.61
N LYS A 382 17.09 11.85 -15.61
CA LYS A 382 16.44 10.55 -15.67
C LYS A 382 16.86 9.72 -14.45
N PRO A 383 15.91 9.17 -13.69
CA PRO A 383 16.25 8.36 -12.53
C PRO A 383 16.95 7.07 -12.93
N THR A 384 17.75 6.55 -12.02
CA THR A 384 18.40 5.24 -12.20
C THR A 384 17.34 4.15 -12.13
N GLU A 385 17.41 3.17 -13.03
CA GLU A 385 16.56 1.99 -13.01
C GLU A 385 16.66 1.26 -11.67
N ILE A 386 15.50 0.91 -11.11
CA ILE A 386 15.40 0.34 -9.77
C ILE A 386 14.96 -1.11 -9.89
N LYS A 387 15.77 -2.03 -9.45
CA LYS A 387 15.43 -3.47 -9.34
C LYS A 387 14.74 -4.07 -10.58
N GLY A 388 15.27 -3.77 -11.78
CA GLY A 388 14.69 -4.31 -13.02
C GLY A 388 13.50 -3.50 -13.59
N GLN A 389 12.99 -2.50 -12.90
CA GLN A 389 11.99 -1.60 -13.48
C GLN A 389 12.66 -0.69 -14.51
N LYS A 390 12.29 -0.88 -15.76
CA LYS A 390 12.68 0.00 -16.85
C LYS A 390 11.89 1.29 -16.77
N ILE A 391 12.59 2.43 -16.93
CA ILE A 391 11.97 3.75 -16.94
C ILE A 391 11.94 4.25 -18.38
N VAL A 392 10.73 4.42 -18.90
CA VAL A 392 10.48 4.86 -20.27
C VAL A 392 10.43 6.39 -20.33
N GLU A 393 11.13 6.99 -21.28
CA GLU A 393 11.00 8.42 -21.58
C GLU A 393 9.72 8.66 -22.39
N LEU A 394 8.90 9.60 -21.94
CA LEU A 394 7.63 9.95 -22.58
C LEU A 394 7.76 11.07 -23.61
#